data_5a3e8b3ea5974a984f783f800c8aea9e
#
_entry.id   5a3e8b3ea5974a984f783f800c8aea9e
#
_cell.length_a   1.000
_cell.length_b   1.000
_cell.length_c   1.000
_cell.angle_alpha   90.00
_cell.angle_beta   90.00
_cell.angle_gamma   90.00
#
_symmetry.space_group_name_H-M   'P 1'
#
loop_
_entity.id
_entity.type
_entity.pdbx_description
1 polymer ?
#
loop_
_entity_poly.entity_id
_entity_poly.type
_entity_poly.pdbx_seq_one_letter_code
_entity_poly.pdbx_strand_id
1 'polypeptide(L)'
;GLPLANCSLLDEATAAAEAVTMFHGSRSRAQVKAEANTVFVDENVFASTLAVIHTRMIPQGIQVVVGDYKKFEFTPDVFAAIVQFPNADGSIEDYKEFVARAGAAGAKVGVAADLMSLVLLTPPGEWGADVVFGSSQRFGIPMFYGGPSAAFFATKDDYKRTIPGRIIGISKDAYGHPAYRLALQTREQHIKREKATSNICTAQALLATMAGFYAVYHGAEGLRNIAGRIHSTAGFLAKELEKLGYTQLNKDYFDTLKIQLPAHVSVNALREIALECKVNLRYFEAGQVGVSIDETTLPTDIGVLLYIFAGAAGKDYMLDESIPAQTYFDAKFARTSDFLQQDVFKKYHTETELMRYITRLGRKDVSLAQSMISLGSCTMKLNPASTMLPLSRAEFMNIHPYAPEEQVEGYTAVSYTHLRAH
;
A
#
# COMPACT_ATOMS: atom_id res chain seq x y z
N GLY A 1 -1.84 8.18 -12.16
CA GLY A 1 -1.35 9.27 -12.98
C GLY A 1 -0.04 9.01 -13.71
N LEU A 2 0.53 7.79 -13.69
CA LEU A 2 1.77 7.43 -14.39
C LEU A 2 1.49 6.43 -15.53
N PRO A 3 2.25 6.50 -16.65
CA PRO A 3 1.93 5.76 -17.88
C PRO A 3 2.38 4.30 -17.86
N LEU A 4 3.29 3.90 -16.99
CA LEU A 4 3.90 2.58 -16.99
C LEU A 4 3.83 1.96 -15.60
N ALA A 5 3.46 0.68 -15.51
CA ALA A 5 3.54 -0.11 -14.29
C ALA A 5 4.14 -1.50 -14.55
N ASN A 6 4.77 -2.10 -13.55
CA ASN A 6 5.21 -3.48 -13.59
C ASN A 6 4.04 -4.44 -13.26
N CYS A 7 4.31 -5.76 -13.27
CA CYS A 7 3.33 -6.75 -12.88
C CYS A 7 3.07 -6.72 -11.38
N SER A 8 4.12 -6.86 -10.55
CA SER A 8 4.07 -6.73 -9.09
C SER A 8 5.47 -6.80 -8.49
N LEU A 9 5.59 -6.29 -7.25
CA LEU A 9 6.74 -6.47 -6.37
C LEU A 9 6.31 -7.19 -5.08
N LEU A 10 7.27 -7.49 -4.21
CA LEU A 10 7.03 -8.27 -2.98
C LEU A 10 6.12 -7.52 -2.00
N ASP A 11 6.49 -6.30 -1.62
CA ASP A 11 5.78 -5.44 -0.69
C ASP A 11 6.17 -3.96 -0.90
N GLU A 12 5.50 -3.04 -0.20
CA GLU A 12 5.75 -1.59 -0.30
C GLU A 12 7.19 -1.24 0.06
N ALA A 13 7.72 -1.80 1.14
CA ALA A 13 9.06 -1.48 1.61
C ALA A 13 10.14 -1.92 0.61
N THR A 14 9.99 -3.11 0.03
CA THR A 14 10.85 -3.60 -1.06
C THR A 14 10.72 -2.71 -2.30
N ALA A 15 9.49 -2.30 -2.65
CA ALA A 15 9.26 -1.41 -3.78
C ALA A 15 9.93 -0.04 -3.58
N ALA A 16 9.91 0.50 -2.35
CA ALA A 16 10.65 1.71 -1.99
C ALA A 16 12.16 1.57 -2.24
N ALA A 17 12.75 0.48 -1.74
CA ALA A 17 14.17 0.21 -1.93
C ALA A 17 14.54 0.00 -3.42
N GLU A 18 13.66 -0.64 -4.21
CA GLU A 18 13.82 -0.78 -5.65
C GLU A 18 13.74 0.59 -6.36
N ALA A 19 12.85 1.49 -5.91
CA ALA A 19 12.77 2.85 -6.44
C ALA A 19 14.11 3.61 -6.23
N VAL A 20 14.67 3.56 -5.02
CA VAL A 20 15.97 4.17 -4.72
C VAL A 20 17.09 3.57 -5.58
N THR A 21 17.12 2.25 -5.71
CA THR A 21 18.12 1.55 -6.57
C THR A 21 17.97 1.98 -8.03
N MET A 22 16.75 2.07 -8.53
CA MET A 22 16.48 2.52 -9.91
C MET A 22 16.92 3.97 -10.11
N PHE A 23 16.65 4.87 -9.19
CA PHE A 23 17.08 6.26 -9.25
C PHE A 23 18.60 6.38 -9.22
N HIS A 24 19.25 5.63 -8.33
CA HIS A 24 20.71 5.59 -8.25
C HIS A 24 21.36 5.13 -9.56
N GLY A 25 20.81 4.07 -10.18
CA GLY A 25 21.27 3.58 -11.49
C GLY A 25 20.96 4.50 -12.67
N SER A 26 20.00 5.43 -12.48
CA SER A 26 19.56 6.38 -13.51
C SER A 26 20.15 7.79 -13.35
N ARG A 27 21.14 7.97 -12.46
CA ARG A 27 21.81 9.24 -12.24
C ARG A 27 22.44 9.76 -13.55
N SER A 28 22.39 11.07 -13.74
CA SER A 28 23.08 11.74 -14.84
C SER A 28 24.61 11.58 -14.73
N ARG A 29 25.33 11.74 -15.85
CA ARG A 29 26.78 11.71 -15.82
C ARG A 29 27.39 12.74 -14.86
N ALA A 30 26.76 13.90 -14.72
CA ALA A 30 27.18 14.93 -13.78
C ALA A 30 27.03 14.46 -12.33
N GLN A 31 25.89 13.87 -11.97
CA GLN A 31 25.64 13.31 -10.63
C GLN A 31 26.60 12.16 -10.30
N VAL A 32 26.87 11.28 -11.27
CA VAL A 32 27.85 10.18 -11.05
C VAL A 32 29.26 10.75 -10.83
N LYS A 33 29.68 11.80 -11.58
CA LYS A 33 30.97 12.46 -11.40
C LYS A 33 31.06 13.22 -10.06
N ALA A 34 29.94 13.77 -9.59
CA ALA A 34 29.83 14.46 -8.32
C ALA A 34 29.62 13.51 -7.12
N GLU A 35 29.62 12.19 -7.37
CA GLU A 35 29.38 11.15 -6.35
C GLU A 35 28.07 11.37 -5.58
N ALA A 36 27.00 11.79 -6.28
CA ALA A 36 25.68 11.98 -5.67
C ALA A 36 25.12 10.66 -5.15
N ASN A 37 25.37 10.35 -3.89
CA ASN A 37 25.04 9.08 -3.24
C ASN A 37 24.09 9.22 -2.04
N THR A 38 23.40 10.35 -1.91
CA THR A 38 22.46 10.59 -0.81
C THR A 38 21.03 10.47 -1.29
N VAL A 39 20.20 9.72 -0.55
CA VAL A 39 18.74 9.71 -0.67
C VAL A 39 18.11 10.32 0.58
N PHE A 40 17.19 11.25 0.37
CA PHE A 40 16.36 11.78 1.44
C PHE A 40 15.11 10.91 1.64
N VAL A 41 14.74 10.66 2.88
CA VAL A 41 13.48 9.97 3.24
C VAL A 41 12.74 10.82 4.28
N ASP A 42 11.48 11.15 3.99
CA ASP A 42 10.65 11.88 4.95
C ASP A 42 10.50 11.06 6.25
N GLU A 43 10.62 11.71 7.40
CA GLU A 43 10.46 11.10 8.72
C GLU A 43 9.08 10.47 8.93
N ASN A 44 8.08 10.88 8.15
CA ASN A 44 6.72 10.35 8.18
C ASN A 44 6.48 9.22 7.15
N VAL A 45 7.52 8.59 6.62
CA VAL A 45 7.44 7.31 5.92
C VAL A 45 7.27 6.18 6.95
N PHE A 46 6.54 5.12 6.61
CA PHE A 46 6.39 3.98 7.53
C PHE A 46 7.74 3.43 7.99
N ALA A 47 7.86 3.18 9.29
CA ALA A 47 9.11 2.69 9.90
C ALA A 47 9.63 1.39 9.26
N SER A 48 8.74 0.48 8.87
CA SER A 48 9.10 -0.76 8.16
C SER A 48 9.71 -0.46 6.78
N THR A 49 9.15 0.51 6.05
CA THR A 49 9.67 0.95 4.75
C THR A 49 11.05 1.57 4.90
N LEU A 50 11.23 2.45 5.89
CA LEU A 50 12.51 3.05 6.21
C LEU A 50 13.56 2.00 6.58
N ALA A 51 13.21 1.01 7.40
CA ALA A 51 14.12 -0.08 7.81
C ALA A 51 14.63 -0.88 6.60
N VAL A 52 13.77 -1.20 5.63
CA VAL A 52 14.18 -1.93 4.42
C VAL A 52 15.04 -1.04 3.51
N ILE A 53 14.72 0.26 3.38
CA ILE A 53 15.57 1.20 2.64
C ILE A 53 16.98 1.19 3.26
N HIS A 54 17.12 1.36 4.56
CA HIS A 54 18.42 1.31 5.24
C HIS A 54 19.17 0.00 4.99
N THR A 55 18.49 -1.13 5.19
CA THR A 55 19.06 -2.47 5.00
C THR A 55 19.64 -2.67 3.60
N ARG A 56 18.96 -2.13 2.58
CA ARG A 56 19.35 -2.31 1.18
C ARG A 56 20.31 -1.25 0.66
N MET A 57 20.29 -0.05 1.22
CA MET A 57 21.11 1.08 0.73
C MET A 57 22.50 1.11 1.36
N ILE A 58 22.63 0.80 2.65
CA ILE A 58 23.92 0.82 3.37
C ILE A 58 24.99 -0.04 2.69
N PRO A 59 24.72 -1.31 2.30
CA PRO A 59 25.74 -2.13 1.62
C PRO A 59 26.15 -1.60 0.24
N GLN A 60 25.34 -0.74 -0.38
CA GLN A 60 25.63 -0.11 -1.65
C GLN A 60 26.39 1.23 -1.53
N GLY A 61 26.72 1.65 -0.30
CA GLY A 61 27.37 2.93 -0.03
C GLY A 61 26.45 4.13 -0.25
N ILE A 62 25.13 3.92 -0.25
CA ILE A 62 24.14 5.00 -0.38
C ILE A 62 23.79 5.52 1.01
N GLN A 63 23.97 6.81 1.21
CA GLN A 63 23.61 7.49 2.44
C GLN A 63 22.10 7.75 2.49
N VAL A 64 21.45 7.39 3.59
CA VAL A 64 20.04 7.67 3.84
C VAL A 64 19.94 8.78 4.88
N VAL A 65 19.35 9.92 4.48
CA VAL A 65 19.10 11.07 5.35
C VAL A 65 17.60 11.13 5.64
N VAL A 66 17.24 11.09 6.91
CA VAL A 66 15.84 11.15 7.37
C VAL A 66 15.56 12.51 7.98
N GLY A 67 14.43 13.12 7.68
CA GLY A 67 14.04 14.41 8.25
C GLY A 67 12.70 14.93 7.74
N ASP A 68 12.37 16.15 8.15
CA ASP A 68 11.16 16.87 7.75
C ASP A 68 11.32 17.43 6.32
N TYR A 69 10.48 16.95 5.39
CA TYR A 69 10.51 17.38 3.98
C TYR A 69 10.30 18.89 3.80
N LYS A 70 9.64 19.55 4.75
CA LYS A 70 9.38 21.01 4.72
C LYS A 70 10.66 21.82 4.94
N LYS A 71 11.61 21.27 5.71
CA LYS A 71 12.88 21.89 6.09
C LYS A 71 14.06 21.41 5.26
N PHE A 72 13.88 20.31 4.52
CA PHE A 72 14.98 19.70 3.79
C PHE A 72 15.42 20.57 2.60
N GLU A 73 16.71 20.80 2.48
CA GLU A 73 17.34 21.48 1.37
C GLU A 73 18.11 20.49 0.50
N PHE A 74 17.86 20.54 -0.80
CA PHE A 74 18.52 19.65 -1.76
C PHE A 74 19.92 20.14 -2.06
N THR A 75 20.93 19.35 -1.72
CA THR A 75 22.34 19.56 -2.05
C THR A 75 22.73 18.72 -3.28
N PRO A 76 23.84 19.00 -3.98
CA PRO A 76 24.22 18.31 -5.22
C PRO A 76 24.49 16.81 -5.07
N ASP A 77 24.72 16.31 -3.85
CA ASP A 77 24.93 14.91 -3.53
C ASP A 77 23.61 14.12 -3.38
N VAL A 78 22.45 14.81 -3.30
CA VAL A 78 21.15 14.19 -3.18
C VAL A 78 20.62 13.82 -4.58
N PHE A 79 20.49 12.53 -4.86
CA PHE A 79 19.98 12.04 -6.15
C PHE A 79 18.49 11.72 -6.14
N ALA A 80 17.91 11.46 -4.95
CA ALA A 80 16.50 11.07 -4.83
C ALA A 80 15.90 11.44 -3.46
N ALA A 81 14.58 11.46 -3.42
CA ALA A 81 13.78 11.60 -2.20
C ALA A 81 12.62 10.60 -2.20
N ILE A 82 12.24 10.12 -1.01
CA ILE A 82 11.06 9.27 -0.77
C ILE A 82 10.14 9.96 0.22
N VAL A 83 8.85 10.02 -0.10
CA VAL A 83 7.78 10.53 0.76
C VAL A 83 6.61 9.55 0.79
N GLN A 84 5.71 9.69 1.76
CA GLN A 84 4.53 8.83 1.96
C GLN A 84 3.23 9.63 1.79
N PHE A 85 2.22 9.06 1.09
CA PHE A 85 0.96 9.75 0.80
C PHE A 85 -0.27 8.80 0.87
N PRO A 86 -1.21 8.97 1.82
CA PRO A 86 -1.05 9.78 3.05
C PRO A 86 0.16 9.33 3.88
N ASN A 87 0.67 10.19 4.76
CA ASN A 87 1.86 9.86 5.54
C ASN A 87 1.56 8.88 6.69
N ALA A 88 2.58 8.46 7.43
CA ALA A 88 2.47 7.46 8.49
C ALA A 88 1.52 7.89 9.65
N ASP A 89 1.26 9.16 9.79
CA ASP A 89 0.32 9.72 10.78
C ASP A 89 -1.09 9.92 10.21
N GLY A 90 -1.31 9.52 8.95
CA GLY A 90 -2.58 9.65 8.25
C GLY A 90 -2.80 11.02 7.60
N SER A 91 -1.85 11.96 7.69
CA SER A 91 -1.98 13.29 7.10
C SER A 91 -1.83 13.27 5.58
N ILE A 92 -2.67 14.04 4.90
CA ILE A 92 -2.55 14.36 3.49
C ILE A 92 -1.70 15.63 3.39
N GLU A 93 -0.45 15.48 2.94
CA GLU A 93 0.50 16.58 2.80
C GLU A 93 0.56 17.10 1.35
N ASP A 94 0.82 18.39 1.17
CA ASP A 94 1.01 18.99 -0.14
C ASP A 94 2.49 18.95 -0.56
N TYR A 95 2.86 17.92 -1.30
CA TYR A 95 4.24 17.72 -1.76
C TYR A 95 4.60 18.43 -3.06
N LYS A 96 3.69 19.22 -3.69
CA LYS A 96 3.93 19.83 -5.01
C LYS A 96 5.19 20.70 -5.03
N GLU A 97 5.35 21.57 -4.03
CA GLU A 97 6.53 22.44 -3.92
C GLU A 97 7.80 21.62 -3.65
N PHE A 98 7.72 20.62 -2.79
CA PHE A 98 8.85 19.72 -2.51
C PHE A 98 9.34 19.01 -3.78
N VAL A 99 8.40 18.45 -4.56
CA VAL A 99 8.72 17.78 -5.84
C VAL A 99 9.34 18.77 -6.85
N ALA A 100 8.83 20.00 -6.90
CA ALA A 100 9.40 21.04 -7.76
C ALA A 100 10.82 21.40 -7.34
N ARG A 101 11.10 21.55 -6.04
CA ARG A 101 12.45 21.79 -5.50
C ARG A 101 13.40 20.63 -5.80
N ALA A 102 12.96 19.40 -5.60
CA ALA A 102 13.72 18.19 -5.94
C ALA A 102 14.10 18.18 -7.44
N GLY A 103 13.12 18.42 -8.31
CA GLY A 103 13.33 18.48 -9.77
C GLY A 103 14.31 19.58 -10.19
N ALA A 104 14.23 20.76 -9.59
CA ALA A 104 15.18 21.88 -9.84
C ALA A 104 16.62 21.52 -9.42
N ALA A 105 16.78 20.72 -8.37
CA ALA A 105 18.08 20.20 -7.91
C ALA A 105 18.54 18.94 -8.69
N GLY A 106 17.74 18.43 -9.61
CA GLY A 106 18.01 17.19 -10.35
C GLY A 106 17.73 15.90 -9.60
N ALA A 107 17.18 15.97 -8.38
CA ALA A 107 16.79 14.82 -7.60
C ALA A 107 15.44 14.23 -8.10
N LYS A 108 15.26 12.92 -7.94
CA LYS A 108 14.05 12.18 -8.32
C LYS A 108 13.17 11.92 -7.12
N VAL A 109 11.86 11.90 -7.31
CA VAL A 109 10.92 11.70 -6.20
C VAL A 109 10.11 10.42 -6.37
N GLY A 110 10.23 9.52 -5.40
CA GLY A 110 9.40 8.34 -5.21
C GLY A 110 8.35 8.57 -4.11
N VAL A 111 7.13 8.14 -4.36
CA VAL A 111 6.02 8.30 -3.42
C VAL A 111 5.46 6.94 -3.06
N ALA A 112 5.55 6.57 -1.79
CA ALA A 112 4.77 5.47 -1.23
C ALA A 112 3.32 5.93 -1.08
N ALA A 113 2.36 5.23 -1.67
CA ALA A 113 0.98 5.68 -1.70
C ALA A 113 -0.01 4.58 -1.34
N ASP A 114 -1.03 4.92 -0.58
CA ASP A 114 -2.18 4.06 -0.38
C ASP A 114 -3.07 4.05 -1.63
N LEU A 115 -3.24 2.88 -2.23
CA LEU A 115 -3.97 2.70 -3.48
C LEU A 115 -5.44 3.09 -3.37
N MET A 116 -6.09 2.85 -2.22
CA MET A 116 -7.50 3.18 -2.00
C MET A 116 -7.69 4.70 -1.83
N SER A 117 -6.78 5.38 -1.17
CA SER A 117 -6.83 6.85 -1.03
C SER A 117 -6.75 7.56 -2.38
N LEU A 118 -5.97 7.00 -3.33
CA LEU A 118 -5.82 7.56 -4.68
C LEU A 118 -7.12 7.51 -5.53
N VAL A 119 -8.16 6.83 -5.05
CA VAL A 119 -9.49 6.88 -5.67
C VAL A 119 -10.12 8.27 -5.48
N LEU A 120 -9.90 8.90 -4.32
CA LEU A 120 -10.43 10.23 -3.98
C LEU A 120 -9.40 11.36 -4.10
N LEU A 121 -8.10 11.04 -3.94
CA LEU A 121 -7.03 12.02 -3.92
C LEU A 121 -6.30 12.11 -5.26
N THR A 122 -5.82 13.31 -5.61
CA THR A 122 -5.01 13.53 -6.81
C THR A 122 -3.76 12.63 -6.77
N PRO A 123 -3.58 11.75 -7.78
CA PRO A 123 -2.48 10.80 -7.76
C PRO A 123 -1.12 11.49 -7.91
N PRO A 124 -0.07 10.99 -7.23
CA PRO A 124 1.24 11.63 -7.19
C PRO A 124 1.90 11.87 -8.55
N GLY A 125 1.60 11.06 -9.55
CA GLY A 125 2.10 11.29 -10.91
C GLY A 125 1.61 12.59 -11.53
N GLU A 126 0.43 13.10 -11.13
CA GLU A 126 -0.14 14.34 -11.65
C GLU A 126 0.48 15.60 -11.03
N TRP A 127 1.12 15.49 -9.88
CA TRP A 127 1.89 16.58 -9.28
C TRP A 127 3.42 16.39 -9.37
N GLY A 128 3.86 15.48 -10.25
CA GLY A 128 5.24 15.44 -10.75
C GLY A 128 6.10 14.32 -10.20
N ALA A 129 5.60 13.44 -9.33
CA ALA A 129 6.36 12.27 -8.86
C ALA A 129 6.92 11.44 -10.03
N ASP A 130 8.15 10.94 -9.87
CA ASP A 130 8.81 10.10 -10.87
C ASP A 130 8.36 8.64 -10.78
N VAL A 131 8.12 8.17 -9.56
CA VAL A 131 7.67 6.83 -9.22
C VAL A 131 6.60 6.89 -8.15
N VAL A 132 5.59 6.02 -8.28
CA VAL A 132 4.57 5.77 -7.24
C VAL A 132 4.51 4.28 -7.00
N PHE A 133 4.64 3.88 -5.76
CA PHE A 133 4.58 2.48 -5.34
C PHE A 133 3.76 2.37 -4.05
N GLY A 134 3.36 1.16 -3.71
CA GLY A 134 2.60 0.90 -2.49
C GLY A 134 2.08 -0.51 -2.42
N SER A 135 1.42 -0.86 -1.33
CA SER A 135 0.78 -2.16 -1.17
C SER A 135 -0.51 -2.24 -1.98
N SER A 136 -0.77 -3.39 -2.59
CA SER A 136 -2.07 -3.71 -3.20
C SER A 136 -3.07 -4.33 -2.22
N GLN A 137 -2.72 -4.46 -0.95
CA GLN A 137 -3.51 -5.13 0.09
C GLN A 137 -4.94 -4.58 0.20
N ARG A 138 -5.12 -3.25 0.05
CA ARG A 138 -6.43 -2.57 0.10
C ARG A 138 -7.39 -2.99 -1.02
N PHE A 139 -6.91 -3.71 -2.03
CA PHE A 139 -7.74 -4.22 -3.12
C PHE A 139 -8.07 -5.71 -2.92
N GLY A 140 -8.75 -6.00 -1.81
CA GLY A 140 -9.34 -7.30 -1.51
C GLY A 140 -8.37 -8.39 -1.03
N ILE A 141 -7.19 -8.02 -0.54
CA ILE A 141 -6.21 -8.98 -0.01
C ILE A 141 -6.28 -8.96 1.51
N PRO A 142 -6.55 -10.10 2.18
CA PRO A 142 -6.56 -10.18 3.62
C PRO A 142 -5.19 -9.91 4.26
N MET A 143 -5.17 -9.52 5.53
CA MET A 143 -3.93 -9.19 6.25
C MET A 143 -3.05 -10.38 6.59
N PHE A 144 -3.61 -11.53 6.96
CA PHE A 144 -2.92 -12.79 7.26
C PHE A 144 -1.64 -12.65 8.08
N TYR A 145 -1.64 -11.83 9.10
CA TYR A 145 -0.45 -11.55 9.92
C TYR A 145 0.74 -10.98 9.13
N GLY A 146 0.45 -10.25 8.06
CA GLY A 146 1.47 -9.57 7.23
C GLY A 146 1.85 -10.25 5.92
N GLY A 147 1.22 -11.34 5.58
CA GLY A 147 1.51 -11.99 4.30
C GLY A 147 0.53 -13.08 3.88
N PRO A 148 0.52 -13.42 2.58
CA PRO A 148 1.36 -12.90 1.51
C PRO A 148 1.01 -11.46 1.10
N SER A 149 2.00 -10.71 0.60
CA SER A 149 1.87 -9.31 0.17
C SER A 149 2.17 -9.16 -1.31
N ALA A 150 1.69 -8.06 -1.90
CA ALA A 150 2.08 -7.59 -3.21
C ALA A 150 2.14 -6.07 -3.24
N ALA A 151 3.10 -5.52 -3.97
CA ALA A 151 3.19 -4.09 -4.23
C ALA A 151 2.94 -3.78 -5.70
N PHE A 152 2.35 -2.63 -5.97
CA PHE A 152 2.38 -2.00 -7.27
C PHE A 152 3.58 -1.07 -7.38
N PHE A 153 4.03 -0.82 -8.61
CA PHE A 153 5.11 0.11 -8.90
C PHE A 153 4.84 0.75 -10.27
N ALA A 154 4.58 2.04 -10.26
CA ALA A 154 4.29 2.81 -11.46
C ALA A 154 5.31 3.93 -11.65
N THR A 155 5.63 4.27 -12.91
CA THR A 155 6.68 5.24 -13.22
C THR A 155 6.44 5.99 -14.53
N LYS A 156 7.20 7.06 -14.76
CA LYS A 156 7.28 7.76 -16.05
C LYS A 156 7.86 6.83 -17.13
N ASP A 157 7.52 7.07 -18.39
CA ASP A 157 7.97 6.26 -19.54
C ASP A 157 9.49 6.22 -19.68
N ASP A 158 10.18 7.27 -19.24
CA ASP A 158 11.65 7.35 -19.30
C ASP A 158 12.36 6.20 -18.58
N TYR A 159 11.71 5.64 -17.54
CA TYR A 159 12.25 4.54 -16.74
C TYR A 159 11.92 3.13 -17.29
N LYS A 160 11.26 3.00 -18.43
CA LYS A 160 10.85 1.69 -18.97
C LYS A 160 11.97 0.66 -19.13
N ARG A 161 13.23 1.11 -19.26
CA ARG A 161 14.41 0.25 -19.38
C ARG A 161 15.09 -0.05 -18.04
N THR A 162 14.68 0.62 -16.97
CA THR A 162 15.30 0.52 -15.64
C THR A 162 14.31 0.15 -14.54
N ILE A 163 13.01 0.18 -14.83
CA ILE A 163 11.96 -0.24 -13.88
C ILE A 163 12.21 -1.65 -13.36
N PRO A 164 12.11 -1.89 -12.04
CA PRO A 164 12.23 -3.24 -11.47
C PRO A 164 11.04 -4.12 -11.88
N GLY A 165 11.22 -5.43 -11.78
CA GLY A 165 10.20 -6.41 -12.10
C GLY A 165 9.94 -6.58 -13.60
N ARG A 166 8.92 -7.36 -13.90
CA ARG A 166 8.57 -7.77 -15.27
C ARG A 166 7.57 -6.82 -15.91
N ILE A 167 7.74 -6.61 -17.21
CA ILE A 167 6.79 -5.85 -18.04
C ILE A 167 6.20 -6.80 -19.07
N ILE A 168 4.88 -6.76 -19.21
CA ILE A 168 4.15 -7.50 -20.23
C ILE A 168 3.78 -6.56 -21.38
N GLY A 169 4.14 -6.96 -22.59
CA GLY A 169 3.75 -6.27 -23.82
C GLY A 169 2.72 -7.05 -24.61
N ILE A 170 2.01 -6.36 -25.49
CA ILE A 170 1.09 -6.96 -26.46
C ILE A 170 1.84 -7.16 -27.77
N SER A 171 1.84 -8.40 -28.28
CA SER A 171 2.41 -8.80 -29.56
C SER A 171 1.32 -9.50 -30.40
N LYS A 172 1.71 -10.19 -31.44
CA LYS A 172 0.83 -11.06 -32.22
C LYS A 172 1.39 -12.49 -32.23
N ASP A 173 0.48 -13.47 -32.20
CA ASP A 173 0.81 -14.86 -32.39
C ASP A 173 1.07 -15.19 -33.87
N ALA A 174 1.35 -16.47 -34.16
CA ALA A 174 1.60 -16.95 -35.54
C ALA A 174 0.39 -16.77 -36.48
N TYR A 175 -0.80 -16.61 -35.94
CA TYR A 175 -2.06 -16.41 -36.67
C TYR A 175 -2.50 -14.94 -36.75
N GLY A 176 -1.70 -14.02 -36.18
CA GLY A 176 -1.99 -12.59 -36.17
C GLY A 176 -2.90 -12.13 -35.06
N HIS A 177 -3.29 -12.98 -34.11
CA HIS A 177 -4.11 -12.60 -32.96
C HIS A 177 -3.27 -11.90 -31.89
N PRO A 178 -3.84 -11.01 -31.06
CA PRO A 178 -3.14 -10.42 -29.94
C PRO A 178 -2.64 -11.48 -28.96
N ALA A 179 -1.36 -11.40 -28.61
CA ALA A 179 -0.70 -12.31 -27.67
C ALA A 179 0.14 -11.53 -26.67
N TYR A 180 0.03 -11.88 -25.39
CA TYR A 180 0.86 -11.28 -24.33
C TYR A 180 2.22 -11.96 -24.29
N ARG A 181 3.24 -11.18 -24.02
CA ARG A 181 4.61 -11.68 -23.85
C ARG A 181 5.42 -10.79 -22.92
N LEU A 182 6.48 -11.34 -22.32
CA LEU A 182 7.47 -10.54 -21.61
C LEU A 182 8.10 -9.53 -22.58
N ALA A 183 8.10 -8.26 -22.19
CA ALA A 183 8.70 -7.17 -22.94
C ALA A 183 10.01 -6.70 -22.29
N LEU A 184 10.93 -6.16 -23.13
CA LEU A 184 12.20 -5.61 -22.68
C LEU A 184 13.05 -6.62 -21.84
N GLN A 185 13.06 -7.88 -22.22
CA GLN A 185 13.73 -8.97 -21.50
C GLN A 185 15.25 -8.76 -21.31
N THR A 186 15.86 -7.89 -22.12
CA THR A 186 17.30 -7.54 -21.98
C THR A 186 17.65 -6.94 -20.62
N ARG A 187 16.67 -6.54 -19.82
CA ARG A 187 16.85 -6.06 -18.44
C ARG A 187 16.93 -7.20 -17.42
N GLU A 188 16.46 -8.37 -17.78
CA GLU A 188 16.28 -9.50 -16.90
C GLU A 188 17.60 -10.21 -16.58
N GLN A 189 17.66 -10.85 -15.41
CA GLN A 189 18.85 -11.55 -14.91
C GLN A 189 19.31 -12.68 -15.85
N HIS A 190 18.40 -13.39 -16.49
CA HIS A 190 18.75 -14.49 -17.42
C HIS A 190 19.52 -14.02 -18.66
N ILE A 191 19.49 -12.71 -18.97
CA ILE A 191 20.26 -12.12 -20.07
C ILE A 191 21.45 -11.30 -19.55
N LYS A 192 21.21 -10.34 -18.64
CA LYS A 192 22.25 -9.42 -18.16
C LYS A 192 23.05 -9.93 -16.96
N ARG A 193 22.64 -11.03 -16.35
CA ARG A 193 23.30 -11.64 -15.17
C ARG A 193 23.49 -10.59 -14.05
N GLU A 194 24.71 -10.41 -13.57
CA GLU A 194 25.07 -9.44 -12.52
C GLU A 194 24.79 -7.97 -12.89
N LYS A 195 24.60 -7.67 -14.17
CA LYS A 195 24.26 -6.32 -14.67
C LYS A 195 22.76 -6.10 -14.84
N ALA A 196 21.93 -7.04 -14.39
CA ALA A 196 20.49 -6.90 -14.46
C ALA A 196 20.02 -5.72 -13.61
N THR A 197 18.99 -5.02 -14.07
CA THR A 197 18.42 -3.87 -13.35
C THR A 197 17.74 -4.32 -12.06
N SER A 198 17.18 -5.53 -12.05
CA SER A 198 16.51 -6.10 -10.88
C SER A 198 16.75 -7.62 -10.85
N ASN A 199 16.92 -8.16 -9.65
CA ASN A 199 17.08 -9.60 -9.41
C ASN A 199 15.79 -10.26 -8.92
N ILE A 200 14.63 -9.70 -9.26
CA ILE A 200 13.34 -10.24 -8.89
C ILE A 200 13.05 -11.48 -9.71
N CYS A 201 13.11 -12.64 -9.05
CA CYS A 201 12.84 -13.94 -9.67
C CYS A 201 11.35 -14.18 -9.86
N THR A 202 10.55 -13.94 -8.83
CA THR A 202 9.13 -14.30 -8.77
C THR A 202 8.27 -13.08 -8.50
N ALA A 203 7.29 -12.84 -9.37
CA ALA A 203 6.25 -11.84 -9.14
C ALA A 203 5.17 -12.40 -8.21
N GLN A 204 4.50 -11.54 -7.46
CA GLN A 204 3.35 -11.88 -6.60
C GLN A 204 2.08 -11.99 -7.47
N ALA A 205 2.05 -13.00 -8.35
CA ALA A 205 1.07 -13.10 -9.42
C ALA A 205 -0.36 -13.27 -8.91
N LEU A 206 -0.58 -14.15 -7.91
CA LEU A 206 -1.93 -14.40 -7.39
C LEU A 206 -2.53 -13.14 -6.78
N LEU A 207 -1.78 -12.44 -5.94
CA LEU A 207 -2.26 -11.24 -5.26
C LEU A 207 -2.47 -10.07 -6.24
N ALA A 208 -1.59 -9.93 -7.23
CA ALA A 208 -1.79 -8.96 -8.30
C ALA A 208 -3.07 -9.28 -9.10
N THR A 209 -3.34 -10.55 -9.35
CA THR A 209 -4.57 -11.01 -10.02
C THR A 209 -5.80 -10.71 -9.15
N MET A 210 -5.75 -10.99 -7.85
CA MET A 210 -6.85 -10.68 -6.91
C MET A 210 -7.15 -9.18 -6.90
N ALA A 211 -6.13 -8.33 -6.76
CA ALA A 211 -6.28 -6.88 -6.81
C ALA A 211 -6.84 -6.39 -8.16
N GLY A 212 -6.41 -7.00 -9.27
CA GLY A 212 -6.97 -6.75 -10.59
C GLY A 212 -8.46 -7.11 -10.70
N PHE A 213 -8.86 -8.27 -10.19
CA PHE A 213 -10.27 -8.69 -10.17
C PHE A 213 -11.12 -7.85 -9.22
N TYR A 214 -10.57 -7.40 -8.10
CA TYR A 214 -11.24 -6.44 -7.22
C TYR A 214 -11.59 -5.16 -8.00
N ALA A 215 -10.62 -4.60 -8.73
CA ALA A 215 -10.86 -3.45 -9.58
C ALA A 215 -11.86 -3.72 -10.73
N VAL A 216 -11.84 -4.91 -11.32
CA VAL A 216 -12.81 -5.33 -12.36
C VAL A 216 -14.21 -5.44 -11.79
N TYR A 217 -14.37 -6.02 -10.61
CA TYR A 217 -15.66 -6.22 -9.97
C TYR A 217 -16.32 -4.90 -9.55
N HIS A 218 -15.56 -4.03 -8.89
CA HIS A 218 -16.09 -2.77 -8.38
C HIS A 218 -16.17 -1.67 -9.44
N GLY A 219 -15.25 -1.67 -10.41
CA GLY A 219 -15.12 -0.57 -11.37
C GLY A 219 -14.77 0.76 -10.69
N ALA A 220 -14.76 1.84 -11.47
CA ALA A 220 -14.42 3.16 -10.93
C ALA A 220 -15.48 3.68 -9.94
N GLU A 221 -16.74 3.44 -10.21
CA GLU A 221 -17.85 3.89 -9.35
C GLU A 221 -17.89 3.13 -8.03
N GLY A 222 -17.80 1.80 -8.06
CA GLY A 222 -17.77 0.99 -6.85
C GLY A 222 -16.58 1.33 -5.96
N LEU A 223 -15.39 1.57 -6.54
CA LEU A 223 -14.22 2.02 -5.75
C LEU A 223 -14.44 3.40 -5.13
N ARG A 224 -15.07 4.35 -5.84
CA ARG A 224 -15.43 5.66 -5.27
C ARG A 224 -16.40 5.52 -4.09
N ASN A 225 -17.38 4.64 -4.21
CA ASN A 225 -18.34 4.37 -3.14
C ASN A 225 -17.65 3.76 -1.90
N ILE A 226 -16.73 2.80 -2.10
CA ILE A 226 -15.93 2.20 -1.01
C ILE A 226 -15.05 3.25 -0.34
N ALA A 227 -14.23 3.96 -1.11
CA ALA A 227 -13.32 4.97 -0.58
C ALA A 227 -14.10 6.13 0.09
N GLY A 228 -15.22 6.55 -0.50
CA GLY A 228 -16.11 7.57 0.07
C GLY A 228 -16.70 7.16 1.41
N ARG A 229 -17.14 5.90 1.54
CA ARG A 229 -17.65 5.35 2.80
C ARG A 229 -16.56 5.31 3.87
N ILE A 230 -15.37 4.80 3.55
CA ILE A 230 -14.23 4.76 4.47
C ILE A 230 -13.93 6.17 4.99
N HIS A 231 -13.77 7.13 4.06
CA HIS A 231 -13.45 8.51 4.40
C HIS A 231 -14.54 9.19 5.25
N SER A 232 -15.81 9.03 4.87
CA SER A 232 -16.95 9.59 5.61
C SER A 232 -17.05 9.00 7.02
N THR A 233 -16.77 7.71 7.17
CA THR A 233 -16.76 7.03 8.47
C THR A 233 -15.65 7.57 9.37
N ALA A 234 -14.44 7.75 8.84
CA ALA A 234 -13.34 8.36 9.59
C ALA A 234 -13.68 9.79 10.03
N GLY A 235 -14.26 10.60 9.15
CA GLY A 235 -14.66 11.96 9.46
C GLY A 235 -15.81 12.05 10.46
N PHE A 236 -16.75 11.12 10.40
CA PHE A 236 -17.81 11.01 11.43
C PHE A 236 -17.19 10.71 12.79
N LEU A 237 -16.31 9.69 12.87
CA LEU A 237 -15.62 9.35 14.12
C LEU A 237 -14.83 10.56 14.67
N ALA A 238 -14.10 11.29 13.84
CA ALA A 238 -13.36 12.47 14.26
C ALA A 238 -14.27 13.51 14.93
N LYS A 239 -15.42 13.83 14.32
CA LYS A 239 -16.39 14.78 14.88
C LYS A 239 -16.98 14.32 16.21
N GLU A 240 -17.31 13.04 16.33
CA GLU A 240 -17.84 12.51 17.57
C GLU A 240 -16.79 12.54 18.69
N LEU A 241 -15.53 12.26 18.37
CA LEU A 241 -14.42 12.37 19.32
C LEU A 241 -14.19 13.81 19.77
N GLU A 242 -14.34 14.79 18.88
CA GLU A 242 -14.28 16.21 19.24
C GLU A 242 -15.37 16.59 20.26
N LYS A 243 -16.61 16.10 20.10
CA LYS A 243 -17.71 16.30 21.08
C LYS A 243 -17.37 15.68 22.45
N LEU A 244 -16.61 14.60 22.48
CA LEU A 244 -16.10 13.97 23.69
C LEU A 244 -14.92 14.73 24.33
N GLY A 245 -14.35 15.72 23.64
CA GLY A 245 -13.25 16.56 24.13
C GLY A 245 -11.87 16.13 23.67
N TYR A 246 -11.79 15.21 22.70
CA TYR A 246 -10.55 14.82 22.04
C TYR A 246 -10.18 15.82 20.94
N THR A 247 -8.89 15.96 20.63
CA THR A 247 -8.44 16.89 19.59
C THR A 247 -7.87 16.13 18.41
N GLN A 248 -8.45 16.31 17.23
CA GLN A 248 -7.91 15.80 15.97
C GLN A 248 -6.66 16.59 15.57
N LEU A 249 -5.53 15.90 15.35
CA LEU A 249 -4.25 16.54 15.06
C LEU A 249 -3.99 16.71 13.55
N ASN A 250 -4.29 15.69 12.75
CA ASN A 250 -4.16 15.78 11.29
C ASN A 250 -5.44 16.39 10.69
N LYS A 251 -5.28 17.56 10.07
CA LYS A 251 -6.37 18.35 9.51
C LYS A 251 -6.99 17.71 8.27
N ASP A 252 -6.13 17.33 7.34
CA ASP A 252 -6.50 16.66 6.09
C ASP A 252 -6.08 15.20 6.18
N TYR A 253 -7.03 14.27 6.07
CA TYR A 253 -6.80 12.82 6.20
C TYR A 253 -7.69 12.06 5.22
N PHE A 254 -7.36 10.81 4.98
CA PHE A 254 -8.22 9.90 4.22
C PHE A 254 -9.03 9.00 5.16
N ASP A 255 -8.37 8.14 5.91
CA ASP A 255 -8.98 7.09 6.74
C ASP A 255 -8.35 6.97 8.14
N THR A 256 -7.22 7.61 8.36
CA THR A 256 -6.43 7.49 9.58
C THR A 256 -6.44 8.79 10.36
N LEU A 257 -6.89 8.71 11.61
CA LEU A 257 -6.99 9.81 12.56
C LEU A 257 -5.82 9.75 13.54
N LYS A 258 -5.20 10.90 13.80
CA LYS A 258 -4.24 11.09 14.89
C LYS A 258 -4.87 12.01 15.92
N ILE A 259 -5.04 11.50 17.12
CA ILE A 259 -5.90 12.09 18.16
C ILE A 259 -5.05 12.40 19.39
N GLN A 260 -5.13 13.62 19.90
CA GLN A 260 -4.57 14.02 21.18
C GLN A 260 -5.59 13.71 22.29
N LEU A 261 -5.17 12.98 23.31
CA LEU A 261 -5.96 12.74 24.50
C LEU A 261 -6.05 14.02 25.36
N PRO A 262 -7.23 14.34 25.95
CA PRO A 262 -7.35 15.37 26.96
C PRO A 262 -6.47 15.08 28.19
N ALA A 263 -6.01 16.10 28.89
CA ALA A 263 -5.08 15.95 30.00
C ALA A 263 -5.57 15.05 31.15
N HIS A 264 -6.87 14.88 31.30
CA HIS A 264 -7.48 14.01 32.32
C HIS A 264 -7.65 12.55 31.86
N VAL A 265 -7.40 12.25 30.59
CA VAL A 265 -7.53 10.89 30.03
C VAL A 265 -6.16 10.21 30.00
N SER A 266 -6.03 9.10 30.71
CA SER A 266 -4.84 8.28 30.71
C SER A 266 -4.78 7.37 29.47
N VAL A 267 -3.61 7.29 28.80
CA VAL A 267 -3.36 6.33 27.72
C VAL A 267 -3.61 4.89 28.21
N ASN A 268 -3.19 4.57 29.44
CA ASN A 268 -3.36 3.22 29.99
C ASN A 268 -4.85 2.89 30.22
N ALA A 269 -5.63 3.82 30.77
CA ALA A 269 -7.07 3.62 30.94
C ALA A 269 -7.77 3.39 29.60
N LEU A 270 -7.44 4.18 28.57
CA LEU A 270 -7.96 3.98 27.22
C LEU A 270 -7.57 2.60 26.67
N ARG A 271 -6.32 2.20 26.87
CA ARG A 271 -5.82 0.90 26.41
C ARG A 271 -6.52 -0.27 27.08
N GLU A 272 -6.74 -0.20 28.40
CA GLU A 272 -7.44 -1.25 29.15
C GLU A 272 -8.87 -1.44 28.62
N ILE A 273 -9.63 -0.37 28.45
CA ILE A 273 -10.99 -0.45 27.88
C ILE A 273 -10.96 -0.97 26.44
N ALA A 274 -9.99 -0.52 25.64
CA ALA A 274 -9.86 -1.00 24.27
C ALA A 274 -9.56 -2.52 24.20
N LEU A 275 -8.69 -3.03 25.08
CA LEU A 275 -8.39 -4.46 25.17
C LEU A 275 -9.58 -5.29 25.66
N GLU A 276 -10.36 -4.79 26.64
CA GLU A 276 -11.62 -5.41 27.07
C GLU A 276 -12.61 -5.52 25.90
N CYS A 277 -12.67 -4.49 25.04
CA CYS A 277 -13.47 -4.47 23.83
C CYS A 277 -12.83 -5.26 22.65
N LYS A 278 -11.66 -5.87 22.85
CA LYS A 278 -10.87 -6.59 21.81
C LYS A 278 -10.48 -5.68 20.63
N VAL A 279 -10.13 -4.44 20.91
CA VAL A 279 -9.69 -3.46 19.93
C VAL A 279 -8.24 -3.06 20.20
N ASN A 280 -7.39 -3.12 19.18
CA ASN A 280 -6.03 -2.60 19.22
C ASN A 280 -6.00 -1.21 18.56
N LEU A 281 -5.40 -0.24 19.23
CA LEU A 281 -5.15 1.10 18.72
C LEU A 281 -3.65 1.33 18.55
N ARG A 282 -3.26 2.28 17.72
CA ARG A 282 -1.88 2.73 17.63
C ARG A 282 -1.62 3.78 18.70
N TYR A 283 -0.68 3.52 19.58
CA TYR A 283 -0.29 4.45 20.65
C TYR A 283 1.02 5.15 20.29
N PHE A 284 1.00 6.47 20.33
CA PHE A 284 2.17 7.33 20.14
C PHE A 284 2.64 7.88 21.49
N GLU A 285 3.79 8.51 21.48
CA GLU A 285 4.26 9.29 22.62
C GLU A 285 3.36 10.51 22.90
N ALA A 286 3.57 11.18 24.02
CA ALA A 286 2.86 12.40 24.43
C ALA A 286 1.31 12.31 24.50
N GLY A 287 0.78 11.11 24.79
CA GLY A 287 -0.66 10.92 24.94
C GLY A 287 -1.45 11.03 23.64
N GLN A 288 -0.87 10.57 22.54
CA GLN A 288 -1.52 10.55 21.24
C GLN A 288 -1.91 9.13 20.84
N VAL A 289 -3.02 9.00 20.09
CA VAL A 289 -3.56 7.72 19.63
C VAL A 289 -3.94 7.80 18.16
N GLY A 290 -3.64 6.76 17.41
CA GLY A 290 -4.05 6.59 16.02
C GLY A 290 -5.20 5.60 15.88
N VAL A 291 -6.16 5.94 15.02
CA VAL A 291 -7.28 5.07 14.62
C VAL A 291 -7.34 5.05 13.10
N SER A 292 -7.33 3.87 12.50
CA SER A 292 -7.47 3.69 11.05
C SER A 292 -8.78 2.96 10.73
N ILE A 293 -9.49 3.45 9.75
CA ILE A 293 -10.76 2.91 9.24
C ILE A 293 -10.53 2.26 7.90
N ASP A 294 -11.13 1.12 7.66
CA ASP A 294 -11.07 0.43 6.38
C ASP A 294 -12.46 0.01 5.88
N GLU A 295 -12.50 -0.74 4.78
CA GLU A 295 -13.75 -1.18 4.17
C GLU A 295 -14.50 -2.23 4.99
N THR A 296 -13.82 -2.92 5.91
CA THR A 296 -14.40 -3.93 6.80
C THR A 296 -14.99 -3.32 8.07
N THR A 297 -14.70 -2.06 8.35
CA THR A 297 -15.22 -1.34 9.52
C THR A 297 -16.72 -1.11 9.38
N LEU A 298 -17.48 -1.66 10.31
CA LEU A 298 -18.94 -1.58 10.38
C LEU A 298 -19.41 -0.43 11.30
N PRO A 299 -20.67 0.03 11.20
CA PRO A 299 -21.25 0.99 12.16
C PRO A 299 -21.17 0.53 13.62
N THR A 300 -21.28 -0.79 13.85
CA THR A 300 -21.10 -1.39 15.18
C THR A 300 -19.70 -1.18 15.74
N ASP A 301 -18.67 -1.24 14.90
CA ASP A 301 -17.29 -1.02 15.32
C ASP A 301 -17.04 0.44 15.69
N ILE A 302 -17.69 1.38 14.98
CA ILE A 302 -17.68 2.79 15.34
C ILE A 302 -18.35 3.02 16.70
N GLY A 303 -19.48 2.34 16.98
CA GLY A 303 -20.12 2.36 18.29
C GLY A 303 -19.18 1.86 19.39
N VAL A 304 -18.45 0.78 19.15
CA VAL A 304 -17.43 0.25 20.09
C VAL A 304 -16.30 1.27 20.30
N LEU A 305 -15.76 1.87 19.24
CA LEU A 305 -14.73 2.89 19.35
C LEU A 305 -15.21 4.08 20.20
N LEU A 306 -16.40 4.59 19.93
CA LEU A 306 -16.98 5.70 20.69
C LEU A 306 -17.23 5.34 22.15
N TYR A 307 -17.66 4.11 22.44
CA TYR A 307 -17.77 3.59 23.80
C TYR A 307 -16.40 3.60 24.53
N ILE A 308 -15.34 3.11 23.86
CA ILE A 308 -13.98 3.07 24.41
C ILE A 308 -13.52 4.49 24.77
N PHE A 309 -13.63 5.44 23.84
CA PHE A 309 -13.19 6.81 24.07
C PHE A 309 -14.05 7.56 25.10
N ALA A 310 -15.36 7.36 25.09
CA ALA A 310 -16.27 7.96 26.09
C ALA A 310 -15.98 7.40 27.48
N GLY A 311 -15.83 6.08 27.62
CA GLY A 311 -15.49 5.45 28.90
C GLY A 311 -14.17 5.95 29.47
N ALA A 312 -13.13 6.09 28.63
CA ALA A 312 -11.86 6.68 29.05
C ALA A 312 -11.97 8.15 29.49
N ALA A 313 -12.91 8.89 28.93
CA ALA A 313 -13.22 10.28 29.34
C ALA A 313 -14.21 10.39 30.53
N GLY A 314 -14.66 9.25 31.07
CA GLY A 314 -15.67 9.23 32.15
C GLY A 314 -17.04 9.73 31.70
N LYS A 315 -17.40 9.51 30.43
CA LYS A 315 -18.66 9.93 29.82
C LYS A 315 -19.46 8.72 29.35
N ASP A 316 -20.77 8.82 29.37
CA ASP A 316 -21.65 7.89 28.66
C ASP A 316 -21.83 8.34 27.23
N TYR A 317 -21.88 7.39 26.31
CA TYR A 317 -22.11 7.65 24.89
C TYR A 317 -23.05 6.60 24.27
N MET A 318 -24.04 7.08 23.54
CA MET A 318 -24.89 6.25 22.70
C MET A 318 -24.88 6.81 21.28
N LEU A 319 -24.58 5.96 20.32
CA LEU A 319 -24.63 6.33 18.91
C LEU A 319 -26.10 6.37 18.45
N ASP A 320 -26.57 7.55 18.06
CA ASP A 320 -27.95 7.79 17.61
C ASP A 320 -28.05 8.37 16.18
N GLU A 321 -26.93 8.48 15.48
CA GLU A 321 -26.88 9.13 14.17
C GLU A 321 -26.39 8.19 13.07
N SER A 322 -26.96 8.34 11.87
CA SER A 322 -26.41 7.71 10.66
C SER A 322 -25.14 8.43 10.21
N ILE A 323 -24.17 7.68 9.72
CA ILE A 323 -22.91 8.25 9.19
C ILE A 323 -23.21 9.01 7.88
N PRO A 324 -23.04 10.34 7.84
CA PRO A 324 -23.31 11.13 6.65
C PRO A 324 -22.21 10.97 5.61
N ALA A 325 -22.58 10.92 4.33
CA ALA A 325 -21.61 10.95 3.23
C ALA A 325 -21.04 12.38 3.09
N GLN A 326 -19.80 12.59 3.53
CA GLN A 326 -19.14 13.90 3.49
C GLN A 326 -17.63 13.76 3.27
N THR A 327 -17.02 14.76 2.63
CA THR A 327 -15.55 14.88 2.46
C THR A 327 -14.97 15.79 3.55
N TYR A 328 -13.84 15.39 4.11
CA TYR A 328 -13.17 16.03 5.24
C TYR A 328 -11.70 16.44 4.95
N PHE A 329 -11.33 16.55 3.68
CA PHE A 329 -10.04 17.10 3.27
C PHE A 329 -10.25 18.28 2.31
N ASP A 330 -9.23 19.15 2.18
CA ASP A 330 -9.27 20.32 1.31
C ASP A 330 -9.47 19.89 -0.16
N ALA A 331 -10.38 20.58 -0.85
CA ALA A 331 -10.72 20.32 -2.26
C ALA A 331 -9.49 20.35 -3.21
N LYS A 332 -8.40 21.04 -2.84
CA LYS A 332 -7.15 21.06 -3.60
C LYS A 332 -6.49 19.67 -3.75
N PHE A 333 -6.80 18.75 -2.83
CA PHE A 333 -6.31 17.37 -2.85
C PHE A 333 -7.23 16.42 -3.62
N ALA A 334 -8.46 16.85 -3.92
CA ALA A 334 -9.45 16.00 -4.57
C ALA A 334 -8.99 15.57 -5.97
N ARG A 335 -9.22 14.30 -6.28
CA ARG A 335 -8.98 13.76 -7.61
C ARG A 335 -10.02 14.29 -8.60
N THR A 336 -9.54 14.87 -9.69
CA THR A 336 -10.38 15.30 -10.83
C THR A 336 -10.22 14.42 -12.06
N SER A 337 -9.16 13.63 -12.11
CA SER A 337 -8.86 12.76 -13.25
C SER A 337 -9.65 11.45 -13.22
N ASP A 338 -10.04 10.96 -14.38
CA ASP A 338 -10.66 9.65 -14.53
C ASP A 338 -9.67 8.51 -14.34
N PHE A 339 -10.21 7.33 -14.00
CA PHE A 339 -9.45 6.08 -13.88
C PHE A 339 -10.33 4.89 -14.26
N LEU A 340 -9.71 3.73 -14.55
CA LEU A 340 -10.40 2.50 -14.95
C LEU A 340 -11.39 2.68 -16.10
N GLN A 341 -10.99 3.44 -17.12
CA GLN A 341 -11.87 3.77 -18.26
C GLN A 341 -12.01 2.63 -19.28
N GLN A 342 -11.18 1.59 -19.20
CA GLN A 342 -11.23 0.44 -20.10
C GLN A 342 -12.52 -0.37 -19.89
N ASP A 343 -13.04 -0.92 -20.96
CA ASP A 343 -14.29 -1.68 -21.01
C ASP A 343 -14.40 -2.81 -19.97
N VAL A 344 -13.27 -3.44 -19.64
CA VAL A 344 -13.24 -4.53 -18.66
C VAL A 344 -13.72 -4.11 -17.28
N PHE A 345 -13.46 -2.86 -16.89
CA PHE A 345 -13.86 -2.29 -15.60
C PHE A 345 -15.32 -1.77 -15.59
N LYS A 346 -16.06 -1.96 -16.68
CA LYS A 346 -17.45 -1.51 -16.85
C LYS A 346 -18.44 -2.67 -17.05
N LYS A 347 -17.99 -3.93 -16.95
CA LYS A 347 -18.80 -5.07 -17.44
C LYS A 347 -19.07 -6.18 -16.44
N TYR A 348 -18.27 -6.40 -15.43
CA TYR A 348 -18.32 -7.63 -14.62
C TYR A 348 -18.60 -7.33 -13.16
N HIS A 349 -19.74 -6.66 -12.89
CA HIS A 349 -20.10 -6.13 -11.58
C HIS A 349 -21.01 -7.06 -10.77
N THR A 350 -21.33 -8.26 -11.29
CA THR A 350 -22.09 -9.27 -10.58
C THR A 350 -21.24 -10.53 -10.37
N GLU A 351 -21.54 -11.30 -9.32
CA GLU A 351 -20.85 -12.56 -9.04
C GLU A 351 -20.84 -13.48 -10.25
N THR A 352 -22.01 -13.70 -10.86
CA THR A 352 -22.14 -14.60 -12.03
C THR A 352 -21.31 -14.11 -13.22
N GLU A 353 -21.29 -12.82 -13.52
CA GLU A 353 -20.51 -12.27 -14.62
C GLU A 353 -19.01 -12.39 -14.37
N LEU A 354 -18.56 -12.09 -13.15
CA LEU A 354 -17.16 -12.24 -12.77
C LEU A 354 -16.72 -13.70 -12.86
N MET A 355 -17.49 -14.64 -12.33
CA MET A 355 -17.20 -16.08 -12.41
C MET A 355 -17.07 -16.56 -13.86
N ARG A 356 -17.98 -16.14 -14.73
CA ARG A 356 -17.91 -16.44 -16.16
C ARG A 356 -16.69 -15.80 -16.84
N TYR A 357 -16.34 -14.59 -16.44
CA TYR A 357 -15.15 -13.91 -16.93
C TYR A 357 -13.86 -14.64 -16.54
N ILE A 358 -13.71 -15.01 -15.27
CA ILE A 358 -12.57 -15.80 -14.77
C ILE A 358 -12.46 -17.13 -15.53
N THR A 359 -13.57 -17.85 -15.68
CA THR A 359 -13.60 -19.13 -16.43
C THR A 359 -13.20 -18.94 -17.90
N ARG A 360 -13.63 -17.86 -18.53
CA ARG A 360 -13.26 -17.54 -19.91
C ARG A 360 -11.77 -17.23 -20.05
N LEU A 361 -11.18 -16.54 -19.08
CA LEU A 361 -9.74 -16.29 -19.05
C LEU A 361 -8.95 -17.58 -18.86
N GLY A 362 -9.37 -18.43 -17.92
CA GLY A 362 -8.75 -19.72 -17.67
C GLY A 362 -8.73 -20.65 -18.86
N ARG A 363 -9.74 -20.57 -19.74
CA ARG A 363 -9.81 -21.36 -20.99
C ARG A 363 -8.84 -20.91 -22.08
N LYS A 364 -8.21 -19.73 -21.94
CA LYS A 364 -7.21 -19.24 -22.89
C LYS A 364 -5.82 -19.80 -22.67
N ASP A 365 -5.62 -20.49 -21.57
CA ASP A 365 -4.35 -21.11 -21.19
C ASP A 365 -4.58 -22.52 -20.66
N VAL A 366 -3.51 -23.27 -20.42
CA VAL A 366 -3.56 -24.62 -19.88
C VAL A 366 -3.81 -24.56 -18.38
N SER A 367 -4.98 -25.00 -17.95
CA SER A 367 -5.34 -25.09 -16.53
C SER A 367 -4.68 -26.29 -15.85
N LEU A 368 -4.63 -26.28 -14.52
CA LEU A 368 -4.12 -27.43 -13.75
C LEU A 368 -4.92 -28.71 -13.96
N ALA A 369 -6.22 -28.60 -14.31
CA ALA A 369 -7.07 -29.75 -14.64
C ALA A 369 -6.72 -30.38 -16.01
N GLN A 370 -5.99 -29.69 -16.87
CA GLN A 370 -5.62 -30.11 -18.22
C GLN A 370 -4.11 -30.30 -18.40
N SER A 371 -3.31 -29.81 -17.47
CA SER A 371 -1.86 -29.86 -17.54
C SER A 371 -1.32 -31.21 -17.08
N MET A 372 -0.43 -31.79 -17.88
CA MET A 372 0.38 -32.93 -17.49
C MET A 372 1.80 -32.55 -17.06
N ILE A 373 2.11 -31.28 -16.99
CA ILE A 373 3.44 -30.77 -16.64
C ILE A 373 3.59 -30.76 -15.14
N SER A 374 4.48 -31.62 -14.61
CA SER A 374 4.97 -31.49 -13.24
C SER A 374 5.99 -30.34 -13.21
N LEU A 375 5.56 -29.16 -12.78
CA LEU A 375 6.47 -28.04 -12.55
C LEU A 375 7.12 -28.20 -11.19
N GLY A 376 8.44 -28.16 -11.13
CA GLY A 376 9.22 -28.36 -9.89
C GLY A 376 9.00 -27.30 -8.81
N SER A 377 8.44 -26.16 -9.15
CA SER A 377 8.29 -25.05 -8.22
C SER A 377 7.07 -25.11 -7.30
N CYS A 378 6.08 -25.97 -7.54
CA CYS A 378 4.83 -25.88 -6.79
C CYS A 378 4.14 -27.22 -6.65
N THR A 379 4.44 -27.90 -5.58
CA THR A 379 3.67 -29.05 -5.10
C THR A 379 2.21 -28.71 -4.76
N MET A 380 1.94 -27.44 -4.42
CA MET A 380 0.61 -26.91 -4.08
C MET A 380 -0.45 -27.06 -5.17
N LYS A 381 -0.07 -27.29 -6.40
CA LYS A 381 -1.00 -27.43 -7.55
C LYS A 381 -1.94 -28.63 -7.44
N LEU A 382 -1.53 -29.63 -6.72
CA LEU A 382 -2.30 -30.87 -6.56
C LEU A 382 -3.08 -30.93 -5.25
N ASN A 383 -3.04 -29.87 -4.45
CA ASN A 383 -3.80 -29.82 -3.22
C ASN A 383 -5.29 -29.63 -3.51
N PRO A 384 -6.19 -30.29 -2.76
CA PRO A 384 -7.62 -30.07 -2.87
C PRO A 384 -7.97 -28.61 -2.55
N ALA A 385 -8.94 -28.03 -3.27
CA ALA A 385 -9.44 -26.68 -2.99
C ALA A 385 -9.94 -26.55 -1.54
N SER A 386 -10.42 -27.63 -0.92
CA SER A 386 -10.85 -27.66 0.48
C SER A 386 -9.74 -27.33 1.48
N THR A 387 -8.46 -27.47 1.13
CA THR A 387 -7.35 -27.03 2.01
C THR A 387 -7.26 -25.52 2.17
N MET A 388 -7.94 -24.76 1.29
CA MET A 388 -8.04 -23.29 1.39
C MET A 388 -9.15 -22.85 2.38
N LEU A 389 -10.09 -23.71 2.74
CA LEU A 389 -11.21 -23.35 3.63
C LEU A 389 -10.77 -22.83 5.01
N PRO A 390 -9.75 -23.40 5.69
CA PRO A 390 -9.28 -22.85 6.95
C PRO A 390 -8.77 -21.41 6.84
N LEU A 391 -8.22 -21.01 5.67
CA LEU A 391 -7.72 -19.66 5.44
C LEU A 391 -8.83 -18.61 5.35
N SER A 392 -10.09 -19.02 5.13
CA SER A 392 -11.24 -18.11 5.09
C SER A 392 -11.81 -17.76 6.48
N ARG A 393 -11.24 -18.30 7.55
CA ARG A 393 -11.65 -17.95 8.92
C ARG A 393 -11.11 -16.59 9.32
N ALA A 394 -11.96 -15.77 9.93
CA ALA A 394 -11.61 -14.40 10.36
C ALA A 394 -10.40 -14.38 11.30
N GLU A 395 -10.27 -15.40 12.16
CA GLU A 395 -9.18 -15.56 13.12
C GLU A 395 -7.80 -15.69 12.45
N PHE A 396 -7.75 -16.10 11.19
CA PHE A 396 -6.52 -16.14 10.39
C PHE A 396 -6.41 -14.96 9.43
N MET A 397 -7.51 -14.60 8.78
CA MET A 397 -7.51 -13.55 7.75
C MET A 397 -7.26 -12.14 8.31
N ASN A 398 -7.81 -11.87 9.51
CA ASN A 398 -7.89 -10.50 10.03
C ASN A 398 -6.80 -10.18 11.05
N ILE A 399 -5.83 -11.07 11.28
CA ILE A 399 -4.73 -10.79 12.20
C ILE A 399 -3.82 -9.73 11.58
N HIS A 400 -3.67 -8.62 12.31
CA HIS A 400 -2.77 -7.54 11.93
C HIS A 400 -1.31 -7.93 12.19
N PRO A 401 -0.35 -7.58 11.32
CA PRO A 401 1.08 -7.92 11.52
C PRO A 401 1.71 -7.27 12.76
N TYR A 402 1.15 -6.19 13.26
CA TYR A 402 1.55 -5.52 14.50
C TYR A 402 0.61 -5.80 15.69
N ALA A 403 -0.15 -6.90 15.63
CA ALA A 403 -0.90 -7.35 16.81
C ALA A 403 0.07 -7.60 17.98
N PRO A 404 -0.30 -7.25 19.23
CA PRO A 404 0.53 -7.49 20.41
C PRO A 404 0.95 -8.95 20.51
N GLU A 405 2.16 -9.20 21.00
CA GLU A 405 2.77 -10.54 21.04
C GLU A 405 1.92 -11.55 21.83
N GLU A 406 1.29 -11.12 22.92
CA GLU A 406 0.40 -11.93 23.74
C GLU A 406 -0.90 -12.34 23.01
N GLN A 407 -1.26 -11.68 21.91
CA GLN A 407 -2.42 -12.03 21.09
C GLN A 407 -2.07 -12.98 19.93
N VAL A 408 -0.78 -13.22 19.68
CA VAL A 408 -0.29 -14.01 18.55
C VAL A 408 0.70 -15.11 18.95
N GLU A 409 0.65 -15.56 20.20
CA GLU A 409 1.54 -16.60 20.75
C GLU A 409 1.61 -17.86 19.87
N GLY A 410 0.48 -18.29 19.30
CA GLY A 410 0.42 -19.45 18.40
C GLY A 410 1.25 -19.26 17.14
N TYR A 411 1.22 -18.06 16.54
CA TYR A 411 2.05 -17.72 15.37
C TYR A 411 3.53 -17.68 15.73
N THR A 412 3.85 -17.09 16.87
CA THR A 412 5.24 -17.00 17.40
C THR A 412 5.79 -18.39 17.66
N ALA A 413 5.02 -19.28 18.32
CA ALA A 413 5.40 -20.65 18.60
C ALA A 413 5.67 -21.45 17.32
N VAL A 414 4.79 -21.37 16.31
CA VAL A 414 4.98 -22.06 15.03
C VAL A 414 6.22 -21.53 14.31
N SER A 415 6.39 -20.19 14.22
CA SER A 415 7.55 -19.58 13.58
C SER A 415 8.85 -19.98 14.29
N TYR A 416 8.86 -19.99 15.61
CA TYR A 416 10.03 -20.40 16.39
C TYR A 416 10.36 -21.87 16.18
N THR A 417 9.36 -22.76 16.26
CA THR A 417 9.56 -24.22 16.20
C THR A 417 9.95 -24.67 14.79
N HIS A 418 9.33 -24.10 13.75
CA HIS A 418 9.48 -24.62 12.39
C HIS A 418 10.47 -23.83 11.53
N LEU A 419 10.67 -22.53 11.78
CA LEU A 419 11.56 -21.72 10.96
C LEU A 419 12.99 -21.63 11.54
N ARG A 420 13.16 -21.84 12.85
CA ARG A 420 14.48 -21.80 13.51
C ARG A 420 15.23 -23.14 13.50
N ALA A 421 14.54 -24.21 13.07
CA ALA A 421 15.11 -25.55 12.98
C ALA A 421 15.92 -25.78 11.68
N HIS A 422 16.07 -24.78 10.87
CA HIS A 422 16.88 -24.75 9.65
C HIS A 422 17.89 -23.59 9.74
#